data_023e7e97f08b31e546395bee8c6ed710
#
_entry.id   023e7e97f08b31e546395bee8c6ed710
#
_cell.length_a   1.000
_cell.length_b   1.000
_cell.length_c   1.000
_cell.angle_alpha   90.00
_cell.angle_beta   90.00
_cell.angle_gamma   90.00
#
_symmetry.space_group_name_H-M   'P 1'
#
loop_
_entity.id
_entity.type
_entity.pdbx_description
1 polymer ?
#
loop_
_entity_poly.entity_id
_entity_poly.type
_entity_poly.pdbx_seq_one_letter_code
_entity_poly.pdbx_strand_id
1 'polypeptide(L)'
;MDSIIAFLIDWGYLGMLLSAFLAGSFFPFSSEAVMLGLLAAGLKPWPLILYATVGNVLGGLFNYAIGHMGRMDWIEKYLHVKPASLQKAQRFMAGRGAWMGFFAFLPIIGSAITIVLGLMRSNLLISTISITAGKFARYVILAFSAITLTSCSFSSPKTSQQITVSIEPLRYFTEQIAGNRYKVVTMVPGGMSPETYEPTAQQMMALNESTLYIKVGQIGFERTWMSKLKANAPHTRIVDTSVGITPVKTLNGIIDPHTWMSCRNARQIAYNIFNALKQTNAKDSAYYRANLNKLLTKIKATDQEVNKLLAGKTK
;
A
#
# COMPACT_ATOMS: atom_id res chain seq x y z
N MET A 1 -15.38 9.54 7.01
CA MET A 1 -15.51 8.64 5.85
C MET A 1 -14.43 7.55 5.87
N ASP A 2 -13.23 7.87 6.29
CA ASP A 2 -12.07 6.95 6.32
C ASP A 2 -12.23 5.75 7.25
N SER A 3 -12.88 5.92 8.42
CA SER A 3 -13.17 4.83 9.36
C SER A 3 -14.17 3.79 8.83
N ILE A 4 -15.13 4.21 7.99
CA ILE A 4 -16.09 3.28 7.35
C ILE A 4 -15.39 2.50 6.23
N ILE A 5 -14.52 3.15 5.47
CA ILE A 5 -13.74 2.49 4.42
C ILE A 5 -12.81 1.45 5.04
N ALA A 6 -12.10 1.79 6.12
CA ALA A 6 -11.23 0.86 6.85
C ALA A 6 -12.01 -0.37 7.36
N PHE A 7 -13.17 -0.14 8.00
CA PHE A 7 -14.03 -1.23 8.45
C PHE A 7 -14.49 -2.16 7.31
N LEU A 8 -14.84 -1.60 6.14
CA LEU A 8 -15.24 -2.41 4.98
C LEU A 8 -14.06 -3.17 4.36
N ILE A 9 -12.82 -2.62 4.47
CA ILE A 9 -11.60 -3.32 4.03
C ILE A 9 -11.33 -4.52 4.94
N ASP A 10 -11.53 -4.39 6.25
CA ASP A 10 -11.36 -5.50 7.20
C ASP A 10 -12.31 -6.67 6.94
N TRP A 11 -13.49 -6.41 6.35
CA TRP A 11 -14.46 -7.43 5.95
C TRP A 11 -14.13 -8.10 4.60
N GLY A 12 -13.09 -7.67 3.93
CA GLY A 12 -12.59 -8.27 2.69
C GLY A 12 -13.65 -8.33 1.57
N TYR A 13 -13.93 -9.52 1.04
CA TYR A 13 -14.89 -9.69 -0.06
C TYR A 13 -16.33 -9.29 0.31
N LEU A 14 -16.76 -9.53 1.55
CA LEU A 14 -18.08 -9.10 2.04
C LEU A 14 -18.15 -7.57 2.14
N GLY A 15 -17.09 -6.93 2.62
CA GLY A 15 -16.98 -5.48 2.62
C GLY A 15 -17.06 -4.90 1.21
N MET A 16 -16.46 -5.56 0.21
CA MET A 16 -16.60 -5.19 -1.19
C MET A 16 -18.05 -5.28 -1.70
N LEU A 17 -18.76 -6.36 -1.37
CA LEU A 17 -20.15 -6.53 -1.75
C LEU A 17 -21.04 -5.43 -1.17
N LEU A 18 -20.89 -5.14 0.13
CA LEU A 18 -21.69 -4.12 0.83
C LEU A 18 -21.39 -2.72 0.31
N SER A 19 -20.11 -2.38 0.12
CA SER A 19 -19.70 -1.10 -0.44
C SER A 19 -20.22 -0.91 -1.87
N ALA A 20 -20.17 -1.96 -2.69
CA ALA A 20 -20.68 -1.93 -4.04
C ALA A 20 -22.22 -1.84 -4.10
N PHE A 21 -22.94 -2.46 -3.16
CA PHE A 21 -24.37 -2.30 -3.02
C PHE A 21 -24.73 -0.85 -2.70
N LEU A 22 -24.07 -0.24 -1.73
CA LEU A 22 -24.28 1.17 -1.40
C LEU A 22 -24.00 2.09 -2.61
N ALA A 23 -22.86 1.88 -3.28
CA ALA A 23 -22.49 2.64 -4.47
C ALA A 23 -23.43 2.41 -5.67
N GLY A 24 -24.02 1.22 -5.77
CA GLY A 24 -25.00 0.88 -6.80
C GLY A 24 -26.38 1.48 -6.56
N SER A 25 -26.70 1.80 -5.31
CA SER A 25 -27.93 2.45 -4.90
C SER A 25 -27.82 3.97 -5.05
N PHE A 26 -28.67 4.71 -4.39
CA PHE A 26 -28.67 6.18 -4.41
C PHE A 26 -27.65 6.82 -3.42
N PHE A 27 -26.98 6.03 -2.61
CA PHE A 27 -25.99 6.54 -1.65
C PHE A 27 -24.71 7.00 -2.36
N PRO A 28 -24.21 8.20 -2.03
CA PRO A 28 -22.95 8.71 -2.56
C PRO A 28 -21.76 8.00 -1.88
N PHE A 29 -21.46 6.79 -2.33
CA PHE A 29 -20.38 5.96 -1.79
C PHE A 29 -19.42 5.53 -2.92
N SER A 30 -18.12 5.54 -2.64
CA SER A 30 -17.09 5.11 -3.60
C SER A 30 -16.68 3.65 -3.35
N SER A 31 -17.25 2.74 -4.13
CA SER A 31 -16.82 1.34 -4.15
C SER A 31 -15.43 1.16 -4.79
N GLU A 32 -15.00 2.13 -5.60
CA GLU A 32 -13.70 2.14 -6.23
C GLU A 32 -12.58 2.27 -5.20
N ALA A 33 -12.74 3.17 -4.22
CA ALA A 33 -11.76 3.36 -3.14
C ALA A 33 -11.60 2.08 -2.31
N VAL A 34 -12.72 1.41 -1.98
CA VAL A 34 -12.68 0.12 -1.26
C VAL A 34 -12.01 -0.97 -2.10
N MET A 35 -12.34 -1.05 -3.40
CA MET A 35 -11.73 -2.03 -4.31
C MET A 35 -10.22 -1.83 -4.43
N LEU A 36 -9.75 -0.59 -4.58
CA LEU A 36 -8.33 -0.27 -4.65
C LEU A 36 -7.62 -0.61 -3.33
N GLY A 37 -8.25 -0.32 -2.18
CA GLY A 37 -7.74 -0.69 -0.87
C GLY A 37 -7.60 -2.20 -0.69
N LEU A 38 -8.61 -2.97 -1.11
CA LEU A 38 -8.59 -4.44 -1.03
C LEU A 38 -7.58 -5.08 -2.00
N LEU A 39 -7.40 -4.52 -3.20
CA LEU A 39 -6.35 -4.93 -4.13
C LEU A 39 -4.97 -4.64 -3.55
N ALA A 40 -4.78 -3.47 -2.94
CA ALA A 40 -3.54 -3.11 -2.26
C ALA A 40 -3.26 -3.99 -1.03
N ALA A 41 -4.31 -4.48 -0.34
CA ALA A 41 -4.22 -5.48 0.72
C ALA A 41 -3.94 -6.91 0.22
N GLY A 42 -3.78 -7.11 -1.11
CA GLY A 42 -3.39 -8.41 -1.70
C GLY A 42 -4.54 -9.37 -1.99
N LEU A 43 -5.79 -8.94 -1.95
CA LEU A 43 -6.92 -9.79 -2.32
C LEU A 43 -6.94 -10.06 -3.83
N LYS A 44 -7.38 -11.27 -4.21
CA LYS A 44 -7.43 -11.69 -5.61
C LYS A 44 -8.43 -10.85 -6.42
N PRO A 45 -8.04 -10.36 -7.63
CA PRO A 45 -8.88 -9.45 -8.43
C PRO A 45 -10.21 -10.06 -8.86
N TRP A 46 -10.21 -11.30 -9.34
CA TRP A 46 -11.42 -11.94 -9.89
C TRP A 46 -12.56 -12.09 -8.88
N PRO A 47 -12.34 -12.60 -7.65
CA PRO A 47 -13.39 -12.60 -6.63
C PRO A 47 -13.87 -11.19 -6.30
N LEU A 48 -12.95 -10.19 -6.18
CA LEU A 48 -13.34 -8.80 -5.91
C LEU A 48 -14.25 -8.25 -7.00
N ILE A 49 -13.95 -8.48 -8.28
CA ILE A 49 -14.78 -8.06 -9.41
C ILE A 49 -16.19 -8.69 -9.31
N LEU A 50 -16.26 -10.00 -8.97
CA LEU A 50 -17.53 -10.70 -8.85
C LEU A 50 -18.38 -10.14 -7.70
N TYR A 51 -17.81 -10.02 -6.48
CA TYR A 51 -18.51 -9.45 -5.32
C TYR A 51 -18.93 -7.99 -5.56
N ALA A 52 -18.07 -7.17 -6.17
CA ALA A 52 -18.38 -5.81 -6.55
C ALA A 52 -19.51 -5.74 -7.56
N THR A 53 -19.49 -6.58 -8.60
CA THR A 53 -20.53 -6.60 -9.62
C THR A 53 -21.87 -7.00 -9.01
N VAL A 54 -21.92 -8.08 -8.23
CA VAL A 54 -23.14 -8.56 -7.58
C VAL A 54 -23.70 -7.47 -6.66
N GLY A 55 -22.91 -6.92 -5.77
CA GLY A 55 -23.35 -5.86 -4.85
C GLY A 55 -23.92 -4.65 -5.61
N ASN A 56 -23.19 -4.17 -6.61
CA ASN A 56 -23.58 -2.97 -7.36
C ASN A 56 -24.81 -3.21 -8.25
N VAL A 57 -24.99 -4.43 -8.78
CA VAL A 57 -26.22 -4.82 -9.51
C VAL A 57 -27.41 -4.85 -8.57
N LEU A 58 -27.27 -5.44 -7.37
CA LEU A 58 -28.33 -5.45 -6.36
C LEU A 58 -28.74 -4.01 -5.98
N GLY A 59 -27.77 -3.10 -5.79
CA GLY A 59 -28.07 -1.68 -5.58
C GLY A 59 -28.81 -1.03 -6.75
N GLY A 60 -28.45 -1.36 -7.98
CA GLY A 60 -29.15 -0.90 -9.18
C GLY A 60 -30.59 -1.46 -9.30
N LEU A 61 -30.79 -2.73 -8.94
CA LEU A 61 -32.14 -3.35 -8.91
C LEU A 61 -33.01 -2.76 -7.80
N PHE A 62 -32.40 -2.40 -6.66
CA PHE A 62 -33.07 -1.65 -5.61
C PHE A 62 -33.60 -0.30 -6.14
N ASN A 63 -32.80 0.46 -6.88
CA ASN A 63 -33.21 1.69 -7.55
C ASN A 63 -34.30 1.43 -8.60
N TYR A 64 -34.18 0.36 -9.37
CA TYR A 64 -35.20 -0.06 -10.32
C TYR A 64 -36.56 -0.32 -9.63
N ALA A 65 -36.54 -1.05 -8.50
CA ALA A 65 -37.76 -1.32 -7.73
C ALA A 65 -38.41 -0.04 -7.22
N ILE A 66 -37.63 0.92 -6.72
CA ILE A 66 -38.16 2.25 -6.31
C ILE A 66 -38.77 2.98 -7.49
N GLY A 67 -38.09 2.99 -8.65
CA GLY A 67 -38.62 3.59 -9.89
C GLY A 67 -39.92 2.93 -10.32
N HIS A 68 -40.01 1.60 -10.24
CA HIS A 68 -41.20 0.82 -10.61
C HIS A 68 -42.43 1.13 -9.76
N MET A 69 -42.24 1.56 -8.50
CA MET A 69 -43.30 2.01 -7.61
C MET A 69 -43.96 3.31 -8.09
N GLY A 70 -43.34 4.06 -9.02
CA GLY A 70 -43.93 5.20 -9.73
C GLY A 70 -44.17 6.46 -8.89
N ARG A 71 -43.65 6.57 -7.69
CA ARG A 71 -43.87 7.71 -6.77
C ARG A 71 -42.76 8.75 -6.96
N MET A 72 -42.96 9.70 -7.88
CA MET A 72 -41.97 10.77 -8.16
C MET A 72 -41.65 11.60 -6.93
N ASP A 73 -42.65 11.91 -6.09
CA ASP A 73 -42.47 12.67 -4.84
C ASP A 73 -41.44 12.00 -3.89
N TRP A 74 -41.46 10.67 -3.86
CA TRP A 74 -40.50 9.89 -3.07
C TRP A 74 -39.08 9.92 -3.66
N ILE A 75 -38.99 9.86 -4.98
CA ILE A 75 -37.71 9.88 -5.71
C ILE A 75 -37.01 11.21 -5.48
N GLU A 76 -37.71 12.34 -5.56
CA GLU A 76 -37.15 13.67 -5.30
C GLU A 76 -36.78 13.86 -3.82
N LYS A 77 -37.70 13.53 -2.91
CA LYS A 77 -37.57 13.79 -1.47
C LYS A 77 -36.50 12.92 -0.79
N TYR A 78 -36.43 11.64 -1.12
CA TYR A 78 -35.58 10.68 -0.41
C TYR A 78 -34.31 10.28 -1.16
N LEU A 79 -34.34 10.30 -2.50
CA LEU A 79 -33.18 9.90 -3.30
C LEU A 79 -32.31 11.07 -3.74
N HIS A 80 -32.73 12.31 -3.47
CA HIS A 80 -32.02 13.54 -3.85
C HIS A 80 -31.61 13.57 -5.33
N VAL A 81 -32.33 12.84 -6.21
CA VAL A 81 -32.08 12.81 -7.65
C VAL A 81 -32.72 14.01 -8.26
N LYS A 82 -31.92 14.91 -8.80
CA LYS A 82 -32.45 16.16 -9.44
C LYS A 82 -33.37 15.82 -10.60
N PRO A 83 -34.56 16.48 -10.72
CA PRO A 83 -35.49 16.27 -11.82
C PRO A 83 -34.86 16.40 -13.21
N ALA A 84 -33.90 17.30 -13.36
CA ALA A 84 -33.13 17.49 -14.58
C ALA A 84 -32.29 16.25 -14.97
N SER A 85 -31.78 15.49 -14.01
CA SER A 85 -31.05 14.25 -14.26
C SER A 85 -31.97 13.12 -14.71
N LEU A 86 -33.15 13.02 -14.13
CA LEU A 86 -34.20 12.08 -14.55
C LEU A 86 -34.69 12.39 -15.99
N GLN A 87 -34.95 13.65 -16.31
CA GLN A 87 -35.34 14.04 -17.67
C GLN A 87 -34.23 13.77 -18.70
N LYS A 88 -32.97 14.02 -18.37
CA LYS A 88 -31.81 13.66 -19.22
C LYS A 88 -31.77 12.16 -19.48
N ALA A 89 -31.90 11.36 -18.41
CA ALA A 89 -31.91 9.90 -18.52
C ALA A 89 -33.11 9.41 -19.36
N GLN A 90 -34.34 9.96 -19.18
CA GLN A 90 -35.49 9.63 -19.98
C GLN A 90 -35.28 9.94 -21.48
N ARG A 91 -34.75 11.12 -21.80
CA ARG A 91 -34.44 11.51 -23.20
C ARG A 91 -33.38 10.59 -23.81
N PHE A 92 -32.34 10.27 -23.07
CA PHE A 92 -31.28 9.37 -23.51
C PHE A 92 -31.81 7.95 -23.77
N MET A 93 -32.80 7.51 -23.01
CA MET A 93 -33.36 6.17 -23.08
C MET A 93 -34.50 6.06 -24.09
N ALA A 94 -35.03 7.19 -24.59
CA ALA A 94 -36.15 7.20 -25.55
C ALA A 94 -35.80 6.37 -26.80
N GLY A 95 -36.58 5.36 -27.07
CA GLY A 95 -36.45 4.46 -28.24
C GLY A 95 -35.41 3.33 -28.09
N ARG A 96 -34.64 3.26 -26.99
CA ARG A 96 -33.56 2.27 -26.81
C ARG A 96 -33.86 1.18 -25.77
N GLY A 97 -34.92 1.32 -25.00
CA GLY A 97 -35.46 0.29 -24.10
C GLY A 97 -34.51 -0.17 -23.00
N ALA A 98 -34.71 -1.39 -22.55
CA ALA A 98 -33.99 -2.01 -21.43
C ALA A 98 -32.46 -2.17 -21.63
N TRP A 99 -31.98 -2.15 -22.87
CA TRP A 99 -30.52 -2.23 -23.20
C TRP A 99 -29.74 -1.02 -22.72
N MET A 100 -30.38 0.11 -22.47
CA MET A 100 -29.77 1.31 -21.93
C MET A 100 -29.26 1.12 -20.48
N GLY A 101 -29.69 0.04 -19.81
CA GLY A 101 -29.13 -0.38 -18.53
C GLY A 101 -27.61 -0.60 -18.56
N PHE A 102 -27.03 -0.90 -19.73
CA PHE A 102 -25.56 -1.00 -19.88
C PHE A 102 -24.85 0.29 -19.42
N PHE A 103 -25.42 1.45 -19.69
CA PHE A 103 -24.83 2.74 -19.28
C PHE A 103 -25.02 3.08 -17.80
N ALA A 104 -25.64 2.18 -17.01
CA ALA A 104 -25.73 2.35 -15.56
C ALA A 104 -24.36 2.28 -14.83
N PHE A 105 -23.28 2.02 -15.56
CA PHE A 105 -21.92 2.13 -15.04
C PHE A 105 -21.41 3.59 -14.95
N LEU A 106 -22.07 4.54 -15.63
CA LEU A 106 -21.64 5.93 -15.62
C LEU A 106 -21.81 6.57 -14.23
N PRO A 107 -20.80 7.30 -13.72
CA PRO A 107 -20.93 8.03 -12.47
C PRO A 107 -22.09 9.02 -12.51
N ILE A 108 -22.80 9.20 -11.39
CA ILE A 108 -23.89 10.18 -11.22
C ILE A 108 -25.15 9.83 -12.03
N ILE A 109 -25.01 9.51 -13.33
CA ILE A 109 -26.14 9.23 -14.22
C ILE A 109 -26.62 7.78 -14.07
N GLY A 110 -25.75 6.86 -13.64
CA GLY A 110 -26.05 5.44 -13.56
C GLY A 110 -27.22 5.10 -12.62
N SER A 111 -27.31 5.73 -11.45
CA SER A 111 -28.43 5.57 -10.53
C SER A 111 -29.75 6.14 -11.13
N ALA A 112 -29.69 7.28 -11.82
CA ALA A 112 -30.82 7.84 -12.51
C ALA A 112 -31.33 6.92 -13.64
N ILE A 113 -30.42 6.29 -14.41
CA ILE A 113 -30.78 5.31 -15.45
C ILE A 113 -31.54 4.13 -14.84
N THR A 114 -31.08 3.57 -13.73
CA THR A 114 -31.73 2.41 -13.08
C THR A 114 -33.12 2.76 -12.53
N ILE A 115 -33.31 3.97 -11.99
CA ILE A 115 -34.60 4.47 -11.54
C ILE A 115 -35.54 4.67 -12.74
N VAL A 116 -35.07 5.28 -13.84
CA VAL A 116 -35.87 5.51 -15.05
C VAL A 116 -36.29 4.20 -15.73
N LEU A 117 -35.39 3.19 -15.74
CA LEU A 117 -35.77 1.84 -16.22
C LEU A 117 -36.93 1.27 -15.42
N GLY A 118 -36.97 1.47 -14.10
CA GLY A 118 -38.07 1.10 -13.25
C GLY A 118 -39.35 1.90 -13.57
N LEU A 119 -39.26 3.23 -13.68
CA LEU A 119 -40.41 4.11 -14.05
C LEU A 119 -41.03 3.75 -15.39
N MET A 120 -40.21 3.41 -16.36
CA MET A 120 -40.64 2.98 -17.69
C MET A 120 -41.17 1.54 -17.72
N ARG A 121 -41.15 0.83 -16.58
CA ARG A 121 -41.51 -0.59 -16.46
C ARG A 121 -40.81 -1.46 -17.51
N SER A 122 -39.54 -1.17 -17.80
CA SER A 122 -38.73 -1.93 -18.74
C SER A 122 -38.63 -3.38 -18.34
N ASN A 123 -38.43 -4.29 -19.30
CA ASN A 123 -38.27 -5.71 -19.01
C ASN A 123 -37.15 -5.94 -18.00
N LEU A 124 -37.47 -6.49 -16.81
CA LEU A 124 -36.56 -6.67 -15.69
C LEU A 124 -35.38 -7.54 -16.07
N LEU A 125 -35.58 -8.65 -16.80
CA LEU A 125 -34.51 -9.58 -17.15
C LEU A 125 -33.49 -8.91 -18.07
N ILE A 126 -33.93 -8.24 -19.13
CA ILE A 126 -33.07 -7.55 -20.07
C ILE A 126 -32.32 -6.40 -19.37
N SER A 127 -33.02 -5.64 -18.52
CA SER A 127 -32.44 -4.57 -17.73
C SER A 127 -31.34 -5.12 -16.79
N THR A 128 -31.58 -6.23 -16.10
CA THR A 128 -30.61 -6.87 -15.20
C THR A 128 -29.38 -7.32 -15.96
N ILE A 129 -29.52 -8.01 -17.08
CA ILE A 129 -28.42 -8.47 -17.92
C ILE A 129 -27.59 -7.26 -18.40
N SER A 130 -28.27 -6.24 -18.90
CA SER A 130 -27.64 -5.03 -19.43
C SER A 130 -26.89 -4.26 -18.34
N ILE A 131 -27.50 -4.05 -17.16
CA ILE A 131 -26.86 -3.42 -16.00
C ILE A 131 -25.63 -4.24 -15.55
N THR A 132 -25.76 -5.58 -15.48
CA THR A 132 -24.68 -6.47 -15.08
C THR A 132 -23.49 -6.35 -16.03
N ALA A 133 -23.74 -6.38 -17.34
CA ALA A 133 -22.67 -6.25 -18.34
C ALA A 133 -21.91 -4.92 -18.19
N GLY A 134 -22.61 -3.80 -18.02
CA GLY A 134 -21.98 -2.49 -17.85
C GLY A 134 -21.16 -2.38 -16.56
N LYS A 135 -21.73 -2.81 -15.43
CA LYS A 135 -21.06 -2.75 -14.13
C LYS A 135 -19.88 -3.72 -14.05
N PHE A 136 -20.00 -4.92 -14.59
CA PHE A 136 -18.90 -5.86 -14.70
C PHE A 136 -17.74 -5.29 -15.53
N ALA A 137 -18.02 -4.74 -16.71
CA ALA A 137 -17.01 -4.11 -17.55
C ALA A 137 -16.27 -2.99 -16.81
N ARG A 138 -17.00 -2.14 -16.05
CA ARG A 138 -16.38 -1.10 -15.21
C ARG A 138 -15.40 -1.65 -14.20
N TYR A 139 -15.77 -2.67 -13.42
CA TYR A 139 -14.89 -3.25 -12.39
C TYR A 139 -13.71 -4.01 -12.99
N VAL A 140 -13.90 -4.64 -14.16
CA VAL A 140 -12.79 -5.25 -14.92
C VAL A 140 -11.79 -4.16 -15.33
N ILE A 141 -12.26 -3.10 -15.98
CA ILE A 141 -11.39 -1.97 -16.41
C ILE A 141 -10.68 -1.36 -15.19
N LEU A 142 -11.38 -1.12 -14.09
CA LEU A 142 -10.83 -0.54 -12.88
C LEU A 142 -9.73 -1.45 -12.26
N ALA A 143 -10.02 -2.74 -12.10
CA ALA A 143 -9.07 -3.68 -11.51
C ALA A 143 -7.81 -3.83 -12.37
N PHE A 144 -7.99 -4.01 -13.68
CA PHE A 144 -6.85 -4.19 -14.59
C PHE A 144 -6.09 -2.89 -14.84
N SER A 145 -6.75 -1.73 -14.88
CA SER A 145 -6.04 -0.45 -14.95
C SER A 145 -5.23 -0.18 -13.68
N ALA A 146 -5.76 -0.50 -12.49
CA ALA A 146 -5.01 -0.41 -11.24
C ALA A 146 -3.77 -1.32 -11.26
N ILE A 147 -3.93 -2.57 -11.73
CA ILE A 147 -2.83 -3.53 -11.85
C ILE A 147 -1.81 -3.06 -12.89
N THR A 148 -2.24 -2.54 -14.06
CA THR A 148 -1.33 -2.05 -15.10
C THR A 148 -0.63 -0.75 -14.70
N LEU A 149 -1.28 0.18 -14.00
CA LEU A 149 -0.66 1.40 -13.49
C LEU A 149 0.35 1.09 -12.39
N THR A 150 0.08 0.13 -11.52
CA THR A 150 1.09 -0.41 -10.59
C THR A 150 2.19 -1.17 -11.32
N SER A 151 1.91 -1.83 -12.44
CA SER A 151 2.91 -2.52 -13.27
C SER A 151 3.74 -1.56 -14.14
N CYS A 152 3.21 -0.43 -14.59
CA CYS A 152 3.96 0.59 -15.34
C CYS A 152 4.89 1.44 -14.45
N SER A 153 4.63 1.52 -13.14
CA SER A 153 5.61 2.02 -12.16
C SER A 153 6.61 0.94 -11.72
N PHE A 154 6.36 -0.31 -12.09
CA PHE A 154 7.24 -1.45 -11.95
C PHE A 154 7.53 -2.03 -13.35
N SER A 155 8.52 -1.47 -14.05
CA SER A 155 9.42 -2.37 -14.78
C SER A 155 9.82 -3.42 -13.74
N SER A 156 9.35 -4.66 -13.89
CA SER A 156 9.83 -5.76 -13.07
C SER A 156 11.36 -5.75 -13.08
N PRO A 157 12.02 -5.33 -11.99
CA PRO A 157 13.29 -5.91 -11.72
C PRO A 157 12.93 -7.37 -11.37
N LYS A 158 13.66 -8.35 -11.90
CA LYS A 158 13.88 -9.65 -11.28
C LYS A 158 13.64 -9.48 -9.79
N THR A 159 12.69 -10.20 -9.19
CA THR A 159 12.30 -10.15 -7.77
C THR A 159 13.40 -9.50 -6.95
N SER A 160 13.31 -8.20 -6.74
CA SER A 160 14.33 -7.50 -5.98
C SER A 160 14.15 -8.01 -4.56
N GLN A 161 15.05 -8.89 -4.16
CA GLN A 161 15.06 -9.42 -2.80
C GLN A 161 14.99 -8.21 -1.87
N GLN A 162 14.12 -8.26 -0.89
CA GLN A 162 13.94 -7.17 0.06
C GLN A 162 14.91 -7.31 1.24
N ILE A 163 15.38 -6.18 1.73
CA ILE A 163 16.15 -6.08 2.98
C ILE A 163 15.40 -5.11 3.89
N THR A 164 15.14 -5.52 5.12
CA THR A 164 14.62 -4.61 6.15
C THR A 164 15.78 -4.17 7.07
N VAL A 165 15.79 -2.89 7.42
CA VAL A 165 16.77 -2.30 8.33
C VAL A 165 16.06 -1.65 9.53
N SER A 166 16.73 -1.54 10.68
CA SER A 166 16.11 -0.97 11.88
C SER A 166 15.80 0.52 11.74
N ILE A 167 16.74 1.32 11.24
CA ILE A 167 16.65 2.79 11.19
C ILE A 167 17.19 3.37 9.88
N GLU A 168 16.81 4.62 9.56
CA GLU A 168 17.20 5.32 8.33
C GLU A 168 18.71 5.40 8.06
N PRO A 169 19.59 5.63 9.02
CA PRO A 169 21.04 5.60 8.78
C PRO A 169 21.51 4.26 8.19
N LEU A 170 20.99 3.13 8.66
CA LEU A 170 21.33 1.81 8.12
C LEU A 170 20.76 1.63 6.70
N ARG A 171 19.59 2.22 6.41
CA ARG A 171 19.05 2.24 5.06
C ARG A 171 20.01 2.90 4.09
N TYR A 172 20.49 4.10 4.43
CA TYR A 172 21.46 4.81 3.60
C TYR A 172 22.70 3.94 3.30
N PHE A 173 23.34 3.35 4.33
CA PHE A 173 24.52 2.50 4.14
C PHE A 173 24.18 1.28 3.28
N THR A 174 23.06 0.64 3.53
CA THR A 174 22.65 -0.57 2.79
C THR A 174 22.38 -0.24 1.32
N GLU A 175 21.65 0.82 1.03
CA GLU A 175 21.37 1.28 -0.35
C GLU A 175 22.65 1.67 -1.10
N GLN A 176 23.59 2.36 -0.43
CA GLN A 176 24.87 2.72 -1.05
C GLN A 176 25.69 1.48 -1.45
N ILE A 177 25.61 0.37 -0.74
CA ILE A 177 26.38 -0.86 -1.01
C ILE A 177 25.59 -1.80 -1.92
N ALA A 178 24.32 -2.04 -1.63
CA ALA A 178 23.45 -2.95 -2.38
C ALA A 178 23.06 -2.38 -3.75
N GLY A 179 23.02 -1.05 -3.90
CA GLY A 179 22.56 -0.38 -5.11
C GLY A 179 21.11 -0.78 -5.45
N ASN A 180 20.86 -1.09 -6.72
CA ASN A 180 19.54 -1.49 -7.22
C ASN A 180 19.26 -3.01 -7.13
N ARG A 181 20.11 -3.78 -6.42
CA ARG A 181 19.94 -5.24 -6.29
C ARG A 181 18.89 -5.63 -5.27
N TYR A 182 18.63 -4.76 -4.30
CA TYR A 182 17.67 -4.97 -3.21
C TYR A 182 16.77 -3.75 -3.03
N LYS A 183 15.52 -4.02 -2.65
CA LYS A 183 14.63 -3.00 -2.10
C LYS A 183 14.92 -2.89 -0.60
N VAL A 184 15.31 -1.73 -0.11
CA VAL A 184 15.58 -1.53 1.32
C VAL A 184 14.41 -0.82 1.97
N VAL A 185 13.90 -1.40 3.07
CA VAL A 185 12.75 -0.89 3.84
C VAL A 185 13.20 -0.63 5.27
N THR A 186 12.79 0.50 5.84
CA THR A 186 13.12 0.86 7.22
C THR A 186 12.00 0.45 8.17
N MET A 187 12.35 -0.16 9.30
CA MET A 187 11.41 -0.57 10.35
C MET A 187 10.93 0.64 11.16
N VAL A 188 11.84 1.49 11.62
CA VAL A 188 11.52 2.73 12.34
C VAL A 188 11.65 3.89 11.35
N PRO A 189 10.53 4.48 10.89
CA PRO A 189 10.57 5.58 9.91
C PRO A 189 11.31 6.82 10.43
N GLY A 190 11.83 7.63 9.51
CA GLY A 190 12.45 8.90 9.85
C GLY A 190 11.52 9.80 10.66
N GLY A 191 12.06 10.45 11.68
CA GLY A 191 11.31 11.33 12.60
C GLY A 191 10.61 10.62 13.77
N MET A 192 10.59 9.27 13.79
CA MET A 192 10.06 8.50 14.93
C MET A 192 11.18 8.12 15.90
N SER A 193 10.85 8.07 17.20
CA SER A 193 11.81 7.66 18.22
C SER A 193 12.01 6.14 18.22
N PRO A 194 13.24 5.63 18.02
CA PRO A 194 13.51 4.19 18.08
C PRO A 194 13.40 3.61 19.50
N GLU A 195 13.22 4.43 20.53
CA GLU A 195 13.05 3.93 21.91
C GLU A 195 11.62 3.51 22.22
N THR A 196 10.62 4.14 21.56
CA THR A 196 9.18 3.96 21.85
C THR A 196 8.39 3.46 20.65
N TYR A 197 9.05 3.17 19.54
CA TYR A 197 8.36 2.77 18.30
C TYR A 197 7.77 1.37 18.38
N GLU A 198 6.57 1.21 17.88
CA GLU A 198 5.90 -0.09 17.68
C GLU A 198 5.68 -0.36 16.20
N PRO A 199 6.11 -1.52 15.67
CA PRO A 199 5.97 -1.83 14.25
C PRO A 199 4.52 -2.10 13.89
N THR A 200 4.10 -1.60 12.73
CA THR A 200 2.78 -1.86 12.16
C THR A 200 2.71 -3.28 11.58
N ALA A 201 1.48 -3.81 11.41
CA ALA A 201 1.27 -5.11 10.77
C ALA A 201 1.89 -5.17 9.36
N GLN A 202 1.81 -4.08 8.59
CA GLN A 202 2.42 -3.99 7.26
C GLN A 202 3.95 -4.11 7.31
N GLN A 203 4.60 -3.51 8.31
CA GLN A 203 6.06 -3.64 8.49
C GLN A 203 6.46 -5.04 8.92
N MET A 204 5.64 -5.70 9.74
CA MET A 204 5.85 -7.10 10.11
C MET A 204 5.74 -8.03 8.90
N MET A 205 4.79 -7.79 8.00
CA MET A 205 4.67 -8.52 6.72
C MET A 205 5.89 -8.26 5.82
N ALA A 206 6.30 -7.00 5.66
CA ALA A 206 7.48 -6.64 4.88
C ALA A 206 8.77 -7.29 5.43
N LEU A 207 8.89 -7.42 6.76
CA LEU A 207 10.00 -8.14 7.37
C LEU A 207 9.99 -9.64 7.00
N ASN A 208 8.82 -10.28 7.01
CA ASN A 208 8.71 -11.69 6.65
C ASN A 208 9.08 -11.98 5.19
N GLU A 209 8.91 -10.98 4.31
CA GLU A 209 9.33 -11.06 2.89
C GLU A 209 10.82 -10.74 2.69
N SER A 210 11.52 -10.31 3.74
CA SER A 210 12.90 -9.86 3.64
C SER A 210 13.90 -11.00 3.74
N THR A 211 14.94 -10.95 2.91
CA THR A 211 16.08 -11.89 2.95
C THR A 211 16.98 -11.61 4.15
N LEU A 212 17.15 -10.34 4.48
CA LEU A 212 17.98 -9.87 5.60
C LEU A 212 17.20 -8.87 6.46
N TYR A 213 17.44 -8.93 7.77
CA TYR A 213 17.16 -7.86 8.71
C TYR A 213 18.46 -7.31 9.27
N ILE A 214 18.77 -6.05 9.00
CA ILE A 214 20.01 -5.39 9.40
C ILE A 214 19.70 -4.50 10.61
N LYS A 215 20.26 -4.85 11.77
CA LYS A 215 20.07 -4.14 13.03
C LYS A 215 21.29 -3.32 13.44
N VAL A 216 21.04 -2.27 14.23
CA VAL A 216 22.10 -1.43 14.85
C VAL A 216 22.86 -2.22 15.91
N GLY A 217 22.12 -2.94 16.77
CA GLY A 217 22.66 -3.76 17.86
C GLY A 217 22.04 -3.49 19.23
N GLN A 218 21.93 -2.23 19.66
CA GLN A 218 21.61 -1.90 21.05
C GLN A 218 20.49 -0.85 21.25
N ILE A 219 19.76 -0.44 20.20
CA ILE A 219 18.66 0.54 20.33
C ILE A 219 17.46 -0.08 21.06
N GLY A 220 16.66 0.75 21.73
CA GLY A 220 15.52 0.31 22.55
C GLY A 220 14.50 -0.51 21.77
N PHE A 221 14.17 -0.10 20.53
CA PHE A 221 13.33 -0.86 19.62
C PHE A 221 13.79 -2.32 19.47
N GLU A 222 15.07 -2.53 19.17
CA GLU A 222 15.63 -3.88 18.96
C GLU A 222 15.57 -4.71 20.23
N ARG A 223 15.90 -4.12 21.39
CA ARG A 223 15.83 -4.83 22.67
C ARG A 223 14.42 -5.30 22.99
N THR A 224 13.40 -4.47 22.68
CA THR A 224 12.00 -4.76 22.98
C THR A 224 11.39 -5.73 21.99
N TRP A 225 11.66 -5.57 20.68
CA TRP A 225 10.92 -6.25 19.62
C TRP A 225 11.66 -7.44 19.01
N MET A 226 12.97 -7.61 19.21
CA MET A 226 13.77 -8.62 18.50
C MET A 226 13.19 -10.04 18.59
N SER A 227 12.71 -10.47 19.73
CA SER A 227 12.11 -11.80 19.92
C SER A 227 10.86 -11.97 19.05
N LYS A 228 9.99 -10.96 19.02
CA LYS A 228 8.78 -10.96 18.20
C LYS A 228 9.10 -10.87 16.71
N LEU A 229 10.07 -10.03 16.32
CA LEU A 229 10.52 -9.91 14.92
C LEU A 229 11.07 -11.24 14.40
N LYS A 230 11.90 -11.94 15.21
CA LYS A 230 12.45 -13.24 14.85
C LYS A 230 11.37 -14.33 14.75
N ALA A 231 10.39 -14.32 15.66
CA ALA A 231 9.28 -15.27 15.63
C ALA A 231 8.38 -15.04 14.39
N ASN A 232 8.15 -13.77 14.02
CA ASN A 232 7.35 -13.41 12.83
C ASN A 232 8.06 -13.77 11.52
N ALA A 233 9.38 -13.66 11.47
CA ALA A 233 10.17 -13.87 10.25
C ALA A 233 11.31 -14.87 10.50
N PRO A 234 11.02 -16.16 10.74
CA PRO A 234 12.03 -17.16 11.12
C PRO A 234 13.05 -17.45 10.02
N HIS A 235 12.70 -17.17 8.75
CA HIS A 235 13.57 -17.37 7.59
C HIS A 235 14.45 -16.15 7.29
N THR A 236 14.15 -14.99 7.87
CA THR A 236 14.91 -13.77 7.66
C THR A 236 16.21 -13.81 8.49
N ARG A 237 17.34 -13.70 7.80
CA ARG A 237 18.64 -13.67 8.47
C ARG A 237 18.88 -12.32 9.14
N ILE A 238 19.18 -12.37 10.45
CA ILE A 238 19.47 -11.16 11.23
C ILE A 238 20.97 -10.85 11.17
N VAL A 239 21.32 -9.61 10.87
CA VAL A 239 22.69 -9.09 10.77
C VAL A 239 22.89 -7.97 11.78
N ASP A 240 23.82 -8.15 12.70
CA ASP A 240 24.19 -7.14 13.69
C ASP A 240 25.34 -6.29 13.17
N THR A 241 25.10 -5.00 12.96
CA THR A 241 26.13 -4.09 12.43
C THR A 241 27.09 -3.58 13.49
N SER A 242 26.83 -3.82 14.78
CA SER A 242 27.72 -3.43 15.88
C SER A 242 28.91 -4.37 16.07
N VAL A 243 28.95 -5.50 15.38
CA VAL A 243 30.06 -6.47 15.49
C VAL A 243 31.38 -5.80 15.13
N GLY A 244 32.36 -5.91 16.05
CA GLY A 244 33.70 -5.28 15.93
C GLY A 244 33.74 -3.79 16.29
N ILE A 245 32.64 -3.22 16.79
CA ILE A 245 32.61 -1.86 17.33
C ILE A 245 32.73 -1.90 18.84
N THR A 246 33.70 -1.17 19.39
CA THR A 246 33.85 -1.01 20.83
C THR A 246 32.73 -0.10 21.35
N PRO A 247 31.87 -0.58 22.27
CA PRO A 247 30.79 0.23 22.79
C PRO A 247 31.28 1.38 23.64
N VAL A 248 30.74 2.56 23.45
CA VAL A 248 30.94 3.72 24.33
C VAL A 248 29.94 3.60 25.49
N LYS A 249 30.47 3.78 26.72
CA LYS A 249 29.62 3.81 27.92
C LYS A 249 29.46 5.24 28.41
N THR A 250 28.27 5.60 28.81
CA THR A 250 27.98 6.84 29.52
C THR A 250 28.61 6.80 30.92
N LEU A 251 28.66 7.93 31.61
CA LEU A 251 29.17 8.02 32.99
C LEU A 251 28.43 7.06 33.96
N ASN A 252 27.18 6.73 33.66
CA ASN A 252 26.39 5.77 34.46
C ASN A 252 26.54 4.32 33.99
N GLY A 253 27.50 3.99 33.14
CA GLY A 253 27.77 2.63 32.67
C GLY A 253 26.80 2.13 31.57
N ILE A 254 25.86 2.95 31.12
CA ILE A 254 24.90 2.61 30.06
C ILE A 254 25.63 2.68 28.72
N ILE A 255 25.42 1.66 27.87
CA ILE A 255 25.95 1.64 26.51
C ILE A 255 25.22 2.68 25.65
N ASP A 256 25.97 3.55 24.99
CA ASP A 256 25.47 4.47 24.00
C ASP A 256 25.20 3.70 22.69
N PRO A 257 23.92 3.61 22.24
CA PRO A 257 23.56 2.87 21.04
C PRO A 257 23.89 3.60 19.73
N HIS A 258 24.25 4.89 19.75
CA HIS A 258 24.40 5.74 18.57
C HIS A 258 25.71 5.49 17.80
N THR A 259 26.02 4.23 17.55
CA THR A 259 27.28 3.79 16.91
C THR A 259 27.50 4.40 15.53
N TRP A 260 26.44 4.68 14.78
CA TRP A 260 26.50 5.23 13.40
C TRP A 260 26.93 6.70 13.34
N MET A 261 26.97 7.41 14.45
CA MET A 261 27.36 8.83 14.52
C MET A 261 28.88 9.05 14.37
N SER A 262 29.68 8.01 14.47
CA SER A 262 31.12 8.08 14.30
C SER A 262 31.57 7.59 12.93
N CYS A 263 32.37 8.39 12.21
CA CYS A 263 32.96 8.00 10.92
C CYS A 263 33.78 6.68 11.02
N ARG A 264 34.48 6.47 12.12
CA ARG A 264 35.21 5.22 12.41
C ARG A 264 34.24 4.03 12.43
N ASN A 265 33.16 4.15 13.20
CA ASN A 265 32.15 3.10 13.32
C ASN A 265 31.35 2.92 12.03
N ALA A 266 31.05 4.01 11.32
CA ALA A 266 30.36 3.97 10.03
C ALA A 266 31.10 3.10 9.01
N ARG A 267 32.46 3.13 9.03
CA ARG A 267 33.29 2.24 8.21
C ARG A 267 33.10 0.76 8.59
N GLN A 268 33.08 0.45 9.89
CA GLN A 268 32.84 -0.91 10.35
C GLN A 268 31.42 -1.40 10.01
N ILE A 269 30.41 -0.57 10.21
CA ILE A 269 29.03 -0.85 9.80
C ILE A 269 28.97 -1.17 8.30
N ALA A 270 29.61 -0.35 7.47
CA ALA A 270 29.65 -0.58 6.02
C ALA A 270 30.31 -1.93 5.65
N TYR A 271 31.39 -2.31 6.33
CA TYR A 271 32.01 -3.63 6.15
C TYR A 271 31.09 -4.77 6.59
N ASN A 272 30.40 -4.64 7.71
CA ASN A 272 29.46 -5.65 8.20
C ASN A 272 28.30 -5.87 7.22
N ILE A 273 27.72 -4.78 6.69
CA ILE A 273 26.68 -4.83 5.66
C ILE A 273 27.21 -5.48 4.38
N PHE A 274 28.38 -5.08 3.89
CA PHE A 274 29.01 -5.69 2.72
C PHE A 274 29.20 -7.20 2.87
N ASN A 275 29.71 -7.64 4.01
CA ASN A 275 29.93 -9.07 4.28
C ASN A 275 28.62 -9.84 4.31
N ALA A 276 27.56 -9.27 4.86
CA ALA A 276 26.23 -9.86 4.85
C ALA A 276 25.66 -10.01 3.42
N LEU A 277 25.76 -8.96 2.60
CA LEU A 277 25.34 -8.97 1.20
C LEU A 277 26.14 -9.99 0.36
N LYS A 278 27.46 -10.03 0.54
CA LYS A 278 28.34 -11.00 -0.12
C LYS A 278 27.98 -12.44 0.22
N GLN A 279 27.62 -12.72 1.47
CA GLN A 279 27.20 -14.07 1.90
C GLN A 279 25.81 -14.44 1.37
N THR A 280 24.92 -13.46 1.19
CA THR A 280 23.57 -13.68 0.67
C THR A 280 23.58 -13.87 -0.84
N ASN A 281 24.38 -13.09 -1.57
CA ASN A 281 24.51 -13.19 -3.02
C ASN A 281 25.98 -13.00 -3.44
N ALA A 282 26.72 -14.10 -3.48
CA ALA A 282 28.14 -14.11 -3.84
C ALA A 282 28.39 -13.66 -5.30
N LYS A 283 27.43 -13.84 -6.20
CA LYS A 283 27.55 -13.48 -7.63
C LYS A 283 27.76 -11.97 -7.84
N ASP A 284 27.12 -11.15 -7.01
CA ASP A 284 27.23 -9.69 -7.08
C ASP A 284 28.34 -9.12 -6.16
N SER A 285 29.23 -9.97 -5.61
CA SER A 285 30.28 -9.55 -4.66
C SER A 285 31.20 -8.45 -5.20
N ALA A 286 31.56 -8.51 -6.49
CA ALA A 286 32.40 -7.47 -7.13
C ALA A 286 31.67 -6.13 -7.21
N TYR A 287 30.36 -6.15 -7.52
CA TYR A 287 29.51 -4.96 -7.54
C TYR A 287 29.40 -4.32 -6.15
N TYR A 288 29.11 -5.12 -5.12
CA TYR A 288 29.05 -4.61 -3.73
C TYR A 288 30.40 -4.06 -3.25
N ARG A 289 31.51 -4.68 -3.67
CA ARG A 289 32.87 -4.21 -3.34
C ARG A 289 33.16 -2.84 -3.97
N ALA A 290 32.81 -2.65 -5.23
CA ALA A 290 32.98 -1.37 -5.89
C ALA A 290 32.16 -0.26 -5.21
N ASN A 291 30.92 -0.55 -4.82
CA ASN A 291 30.04 0.37 -4.12
C ASN A 291 30.53 0.67 -2.70
N LEU A 292 30.99 -0.35 -1.96
CA LEU A 292 31.60 -0.17 -0.65
C LEU A 292 32.81 0.80 -0.73
N ASN A 293 33.70 0.64 -1.71
CA ASN A 293 34.85 1.52 -1.86
C ASN A 293 34.43 2.98 -2.08
N LYS A 294 33.38 3.23 -2.90
CA LYS A 294 32.82 4.57 -3.10
C LYS A 294 32.28 5.14 -1.76
N LEU A 295 31.56 4.32 -0.98
CA LEU A 295 31.02 4.74 0.32
C LEU A 295 32.15 5.04 1.31
N LEU A 296 33.16 4.20 1.38
CA LEU A 296 34.34 4.42 2.27
C LEU A 296 35.08 5.70 1.92
N THR A 297 35.18 6.05 0.63
CA THR A 297 35.76 7.34 0.18
C THR A 297 34.92 8.52 0.69
N LYS A 298 33.57 8.44 0.61
CA LYS A 298 32.69 9.49 1.15
C LYS A 298 32.87 9.63 2.67
N ILE A 299 32.87 8.50 3.42
CA ILE A 299 33.06 8.52 4.87
C ILE A 299 34.38 9.15 5.25
N LYS A 300 35.46 8.81 4.49
CA LYS A 300 36.80 9.41 4.74
C LYS A 300 36.81 10.92 4.50
N ALA A 301 36.15 11.40 3.43
CA ALA A 301 36.02 12.83 3.15
C ALA A 301 35.27 13.57 4.27
N THR A 302 34.16 13.01 4.72
CA THR A 302 33.39 13.56 5.86
C THR A 302 34.22 13.59 7.13
N ASP A 303 34.97 12.52 7.44
CA ASP A 303 35.86 12.45 8.62
C ASP A 303 36.93 13.56 8.60
N GLN A 304 37.53 13.79 7.43
CA GLN A 304 38.51 14.88 7.24
C GLN A 304 37.92 16.25 7.44
N GLU A 305 36.70 16.45 6.91
CA GLU A 305 35.97 17.72 7.06
C GLU A 305 35.62 17.98 8.54
N VAL A 306 35.05 17.01 9.23
CA VAL A 306 34.73 17.08 10.67
C VAL A 306 35.99 17.39 11.48
N ASN A 307 37.10 16.70 11.23
CA ASN A 307 38.36 16.95 11.94
C ASN A 307 38.89 18.37 11.68
N LYS A 308 38.76 18.88 10.44
CA LYS A 308 39.13 20.27 10.11
C LYS A 308 38.28 21.29 10.87
N LEU A 309 36.96 21.06 10.95
CA LEU A 309 36.01 21.95 11.66
C LEU A 309 36.23 21.94 13.17
N LEU A 310 36.71 20.82 13.73
CA LEU A 310 37.00 20.67 15.16
C LEU A 310 38.43 21.04 15.53
N ALA A 311 39.32 21.25 14.57
CA ALA A 311 40.70 21.64 14.82
C ALA A 311 40.77 22.96 15.60
N GLY A 312 41.45 22.96 16.73
CA GLY A 312 41.59 24.14 17.61
C GLY A 312 40.41 24.39 18.56
N LYS A 313 39.39 23.54 18.55
CA LYS A 313 38.31 23.61 19.55
C LYS A 313 38.66 22.71 20.73
N THR A 314 38.91 23.30 21.90
CA THR A 314 39.03 22.60 23.18
C THR A 314 37.59 22.15 23.61
N LYS A 315 37.53 20.93 24.21
CA LYS A 315 36.31 20.44 24.85
C LYS A 315 35.92 21.27 26.03
#